data_a0d4d5ea365d228c123fb57dbd1f4f2d
#
_entry.id   a0d4d5ea365d228c123fb57dbd1f4f2d
#
_cell.length_a   1.000
_cell.length_b   1.000
_cell.length_c   1.000
_cell.angle_alpha   90.00
_cell.angle_beta   90.00
_cell.angle_gamma   90.00
#
_symmetry.space_group_name_H-M   'P 1'
#
loop_
_entity.id
_entity.type
_entity.pdbx_description
1 polymer ?
#
loop_
_entity_poly.entity_id
_entity_poly.type
_entity_poly.pdbx_seq_one_letter_code
_entity_poly.pdbx_strand_id
1 'polypeptide(L)'
;MKKIKIVHILISKGFAGSEKYLCDLIDYQSNFFDVSVVVLKKNLVLKNNINKNVKIFQIIDFFKKIQITKIINKSKPDIVHAHLSNAAKCVSKSDKFKIIATAHMNFKKSILKNCDALIVSNSTQFKQATKNFKGALFKSYLWTRLKPITKNKTELKKELKIPKKNIVFGSIGRFHPQKGFDLILKKFKQESPKNSTLLLIGNGHEEFNNKIKNYKNIILLGHINNTSNYYNLFDVAVFASRWETFGFTLVEAMQFRLPIISSLHMGNKDWIKKFKIKVCNFNQKQKIFHTKNITKVKYDTSVFNYHDKCAEISEIYKSLLGIKKN
;
A
#
# COMPACT_ATOMS: atom_id res chain seq x y z
N MET A 1 -17.24 22.72 -19.75
CA MET A 1 -17.68 22.56 -18.34
C MET A 1 -16.54 22.90 -17.40
N LYS A 2 -16.81 23.54 -16.25
CA LYS A 2 -15.81 23.84 -15.23
C LYS A 2 -15.32 22.51 -14.62
N LYS A 3 -14.00 22.28 -14.59
CA LYS A 3 -13.44 21.06 -13.95
C LYS A 3 -13.73 21.06 -12.45
N ILE A 4 -14.13 19.91 -11.91
CA ILE A 4 -14.25 19.67 -10.46
C ILE A 4 -12.91 19.92 -9.81
N LYS A 5 -12.86 20.70 -8.73
CA LYS A 5 -11.66 21.02 -7.98
C LYS A 5 -11.48 20.09 -6.78
N ILE A 6 -10.35 19.41 -6.72
CA ILE A 6 -10.04 18.44 -5.67
C ILE A 6 -8.78 18.87 -4.92
N VAL A 7 -8.86 18.91 -3.61
CA VAL A 7 -7.69 19.08 -2.72
C VAL A 7 -7.45 17.79 -1.97
N HIS A 8 -6.39 17.07 -2.30
CA HIS A 8 -5.91 15.95 -1.51
C HIS A 8 -5.05 16.42 -0.35
N ILE A 9 -5.16 15.78 0.82
CA ILE A 9 -4.36 16.11 1.99
C ILE A 9 -3.73 14.83 2.55
N LEU A 10 -2.39 14.79 2.57
CA LEU A 10 -1.64 13.70 3.20
C LEU A 10 -0.54 14.25 4.12
N ILE A 11 -0.71 14.06 5.42
CA ILE A 11 0.23 14.52 6.44
C ILE A 11 1.05 13.32 6.92
N SER A 12 2.16 13.06 6.23
CA SER A 12 3.08 11.96 6.56
C SER A 12 4.53 12.41 6.46
N LYS A 13 5.43 11.71 7.17
CA LYS A 13 6.88 12.02 7.20
C LYS A 13 7.70 11.11 6.27
N GLY A 14 7.13 10.00 5.82
CA GLY A 14 7.82 8.99 5.02
C GLY A 14 7.11 8.73 3.68
N PHE A 15 7.58 7.71 2.98
CA PHE A 15 6.98 7.23 1.74
C PHE A 15 6.74 5.71 1.85
N ALA A 16 5.47 5.31 1.82
CA ALA A 16 5.03 3.93 1.93
C ALA A 16 3.75 3.72 1.09
N GLY A 17 2.94 2.72 1.42
CA GLY A 17 1.75 2.36 0.64
C GLY A 17 0.72 3.48 0.49
N SER A 18 0.47 4.29 1.54
CA SER A 18 -0.47 5.41 1.49
C SER A 18 0.00 6.54 0.57
N GLU A 19 1.30 6.81 0.57
CA GLU A 19 1.90 7.84 -0.29
C GLU A 19 1.90 7.39 -1.76
N LYS A 20 2.25 6.12 -2.01
CA LYS A 20 2.17 5.54 -3.35
C LYS A 20 0.73 5.55 -3.88
N TYR A 21 -0.23 5.15 -3.05
CA TYR A 21 -1.66 5.21 -3.38
C TYR A 21 -2.09 6.64 -3.76
N LEU A 22 -1.68 7.65 -2.97
CA LEU A 22 -1.99 9.03 -3.27
C LEU A 22 -1.38 9.47 -4.61
N CYS A 23 -0.09 9.20 -4.85
CA CYS A 23 0.57 9.56 -6.10
C CYS A 23 -0.13 8.94 -7.32
N ASP A 24 -0.48 7.66 -7.25
CA ASP A 24 -1.19 6.96 -8.30
C ASP A 24 -2.59 7.57 -8.54
N LEU A 25 -3.33 7.87 -7.47
CA LEU A 25 -4.68 8.45 -7.57
C LEU A 25 -4.66 9.84 -8.20
N ILE A 26 -3.77 10.72 -7.74
CA ILE A 26 -3.69 12.09 -8.28
C ILE A 26 -3.15 12.10 -9.71
N ASP A 27 -2.25 11.17 -10.08
CA ASP A 27 -1.77 11.01 -11.45
C ASP A 27 -2.93 10.68 -12.40
N TYR A 28 -3.76 9.72 -12.02
CA TYR A 28 -4.98 9.40 -12.79
C TYR A 28 -5.96 10.57 -12.86
N GLN A 29 -6.27 11.17 -11.72
CA GLN A 29 -7.32 12.18 -11.59
C GLN A 29 -6.97 13.53 -12.23
N SER A 30 -5.68 13.88 -12.31
CA SER A 30 -5.24 15.12 -12.95
C SER A 30 -5.58 15.20 -14.44
N ASN A 31 -5.89 14.09 -15.08
CA ASN A 31 -6.37 14.08 -16.47
C ASN A 31 -7.81 14.62 -16.61
N PHE A 32 -8.62 14.53 -15.56
CA PHE A 32 -10.07 14.81 -15.62
C PHE A 32 -10.50 15.97 -14.72
N PHE A 33 -9.76 16.21 -13.62
CA PHE A 33 -10.09 17.18 -12.58
C PHE A 33 -9.00 18.23 -12.41
N ASP A 34 -9.33 19.34 -11.75
CA ASP A 34 -8.36 20.31 -11.25
C ASP A 34 -7.86 19.83 -9.86
N VAL A 35 -6.74 19.11 -9.86
CA VAL A 35 -6.22 18.44 -8.68
C VAL A 35 -5.07 19.24 -8.05
N SER A 36 -5.14 19.39 -6.74
CA SER A 36 -4.03 19.89 -5.93
C SER A 36 -3.82 19.03 -4.69
N VAL A 37 -2.65 19.12 -4.08
CA VAL A 37 -2.29 18.30 -2.93
C VAL A 37 -1.59 19.12 -1.85
N VAL A 38 -1.93 18.82 -0.58
CA VAL A 38 -1.29 19.39 0.60
C VAL A 38 -0.41 18.33 1.26
N VAL A 39 0.89 18.62 1.40
CA VAL A 39 1.90 17.71 1.98
C VAL A 39 2.79 18.44 2.97
N LEU A 40 3.48 17.70 3.83
CA LEU A 40 4.50 18.28 4.70
C LEU A 40 5.72 18.75 3.88
N LYS A 41 6.20 19.98 4.13
CA LYS A 41 7.40 20.56 3.50
C LYS A 41 8.62 19.61 3.58
N LYS A 42 8.78 18.93 4.70
CA LYS A 42 9.89 18.01 4.95
C LYS A 42 9.78 16.65 4.24
N ASN A 43 8.63 16.28 3.68
CA ASN A 43 8.49 15.01 2.95
C ASN A 43 8.92 15.19 1.48
N LEU A 44 10.23 15.28 1.25
CA LEU A 44 10.81 15.46 -0.08
C LEU A 44 10.53 14.28 -1.01
N VAL A 45 10.58 13.05 -0.46
CA VAL A 45 10.35 11.84 -1.25
C VAL A 45 8.94 11.84 -1.84
N LEU A 46 7.92 12.18 -1.04
CA LEU A 46 6.55 12.29 -1.54
C LEU A 46 6.44 13.36 -2.63
N LYS A 47 6.99 14.55 -2.40
CA LYS A 47 6.95 15.66 -3.37
C LYS A 47 7.56 15.27 -4.72
N ASN A 48 8.69 14.59 -4.70
CA ASN A 48 9.40 14.16 -5.92
C ASN A 48 8.68 13.06 -6.70
N ASN A 49 7.73 12.37 -6.08
CA ASN A 49 6.91 11.34 -6.73
C ASN A 49 5.54 11.86 -7.20
N ILE A 50 5.17 13.10 -6.90
CA ILE A 50 3.94 13.72 -7.40
C ILE A 50 4.15 14.22 -8.82
N ASN A 51 3.15 14.03 -9.68
CA ASN A 51 3.13 14.53 -11.05
C ASN A 51 3.37 16.05 -11.07
N LYS A 52 4.29 16.50 -11.92
CA LYS A 52 4.72 17.92 -12.02
C LYS A 52 3.57 18.88 -12.39
N ASN A 53 2.53 18.37 -13.03
CA ASN A 53 1.37 19.17 -13.42
C ASN A 53 0.37 19.39 -12.27
N VAL A 54 0.57 18.73 -11.12
CA VAL A 54 -0.29 18.85 -9.95
C VAL A 54 0.25 19.91 -9.01
N LYS A 55 -0.61 20.86 -8.63
CA LYS A 55 -0.25 21.94 -7.70
C LYS A 55 0.00 21.38 -6.30
N ILE A 56 1.20 21.63 -5.77
CA ILE A 56 1.61 21.17 -4.44
C ILE A 56 1.59 22.34 -3.46
N PHE A 57 0.79 22.24 -2.40
CA PHE A 57 0.85 23.11 -1.24
C PHE A 57 1.68 22.45 -0.13
N GLN A 58 2.65 23.16 0.37
CA GLN A 58 3.53 22.67 1.43
C GLN A 58 3.18 23.31 2.76
N ILE A 59 3.05 22.50 3.81
CA ILE A 59 2.80 22.93 5.17
C ILE A 59 3.89 22.47 6.12
N ILE A 60 4.07 23.19 7.23
CA ILE A 60 4.95 22.78 8.33
C ILE A 60 4.18 22.00 9.39
N ASP A 61 4.90 21.34 10.30
CA ASP A 61 4.29 20.47 11.31
C ASP A 61 3.47 21.27 12.38
N PHE A 62 3.75 22.55 12.53
CA PHE A 62 3.06 23.42 13.47
C PHE A 62 1.83 24.06 12.82
N PHE A 63 0.77 24.31 13.60
CA PHE A 63 -0.46 24.97 13.14
C PHE A 63 -1.09 24.39 11.86
N LYS A 64 -0.98 23.07 11.67
CA LYS A 64 -1.45 22.38 10.45
C LYS A 64 -2.89 22.71 10.08
N LYS A 65 -3.79 22.75 11.07
CA LYS A 65 -5.21 23.06 10.84
C LYS A 65 -5.39 24.44 10.24
N ILE A 66 -4.69 25.46 10.78
CA ILE A 66 -4.77 26.84 10.28
C ILE A 66 -4.24 26.94 8.85
N GLN A 67 -3.08 26.33 8.57
CA GLN A 67 -2.49 26.35 7.24
C GLN A 67 -3.40 25.66 6.21
N ILE A 68 -3.97 24.48 6.55
CA ILE A 68 -4.88 23.74 5.70
C ILE A 68 -6.16 24.55 5.45
N THR A 69 -6.75 25.17 6.47
CA THR A 69 -7.93 26.03 6.32
C THR A 69 -7.66 27.19 5.38
N LYS A 70 -6.51 27.89 5.49
CA LYS A 70 -6.12 28.96 4.55
C LYS A 70 -6.00 28.45 3.10
N ILE A 71 -5.40 27.26 2.93
CA ILE A 71 -5.26 26.65 1.58
C ILE A 71 -6.64 26.30 0.99
N ILE A 72 -7.51 25.67 1.78
CA ILE A 72 -8.87 25.31 1.34
C ILE A 72 -9.66 26.57 0.95
N ASN A 73 -9.63 27.62 1.78
CA ASN A 73 -10.34 28.87 1.49
C ASN A 73 -9.83 29.55 0.20
N LYS A 74 -8.51 29.50 -0.04
CA LYS A 74 -7.91 30.04 -1.28
C LYS A 74 -8.23 29.19 -2.51
N SER A 75 -8.19 27.87 -2.37
CA SER A 75 -8.39 26.92 -3.49
C SER A 75 -9.85 26.77 -3.88
N LYS A 76 -10.78 27.01 -2.94
CA LYS A 76 -12.25 26.83 -3.11
C LYS A 76 -12.56 25.50 -3.80
N PRO A 77 -12.18 24.34 -3.17
CA PRO A 77 -12.41 23.02 -3.76
C PRO A 77 -13.89 22.64 -3.71
N ASP A 78 -14.29 21.73 -4.59
CA ASP A 78 -15.57 21.03 -4.53
C ASP A 78 -15.44 19.78 -3.61
N ILE A 79 -14.25 19.16 -3.59
CA ILE A 79 -13.89 17.98 -2.78
C ILE A 79 -12.60 18.22 -2.01
N VAL A 80 -12.61 17.88 -0.73
CA VAL A 80 -11.40 17.71 0.10
C VAL A 80 -11.25 16.22 0.44
N HIS A 81 -10.21 15.57 -0.06
CA HIS A 81 -9.93 14.17 0.23
C HIS A 81 -8.76 14.01 1.20
N ALA A 82 -9.08 13.63 2.42
CA ALA A 82 -8.11 13.41 3.50
C ALA A 82 -7.60 11.96 3.48
N HIS A 83 -6.28 11.79 3.38
CA HIS A 83 -5.62 10.49 3.52
C HIS A 83 -4.98 10.39 4.89
N LEU A 84 -5.25 9.31 5.60
CA LEU A 84 -4.89 9.09 7.00
C LEU A 84 -5.67 9.97 8.01
N SER A 85 -5.72 9.48 9.22
CA SER A 85 -6.43 10.13 10.33
C SER A 85 -5.94 11.55 10.64
N ASN A 86 -4.63 11.79 10.49
CA ASN A 86 -4.03 13.10 10.78
C ASN A 86 -4.50 14.20 9.82
N ALA A 87 -4.75 13.85 8.55
CA ALA A 87 -5.29 14.78 7.58
C ALA A 87 -6.76 15.11 7.89
N ALA A 88 -7.59 14.08 8.13
CA ALA A 88 -9.02 14.25 8.42
C ALA A 88 -9.28 15.12 9.67
N LYS A 89 -8.42 15.03 10.71
CA LYS A 89 -8.51 15.89 11.91
C LYS A 89 -8.32 17.37 11.63
N CYS A 90 -7.60 17.70 10.57
CA CYS A 90 -7.25 19.09 10.24
C CYS A 90 -8.31 19.77 9.36
N VAL A 91 -9.34 19.06 8.90
CA VAL A 91 -10.41 19.60 8.07
C VAL A 91 -11.67 19.80 8.92
N SER A 92 -12.22 21.01 8.91
CA SER A 92 -13.51 21.32 9.55
C SER A 92 -14.66 21.12 8.58
N LYS A 93 -15.81 20.68 9.10
CA LYS A 93 -17.04 20.52 8.32
C LYS A 93 -17.42 21.82 7.63
N SER A 94 -17.94 21.75 6.42
CA SER A 94 -18.36 22.90 5.61
C SER A 94 -19.47 22.48 4.65
N ASP A 95 -20.35 23.40 4.35
CA ASP A 95 -21.39 23.21 3.31
C ASP A 95 -20.89 23.60 1.91
N LYS A 96 -19.70 24.24 1.83
CA LYS A 96 -19.10 24.72 0.57
C LYS A 96 -18.39 23.64 -0.22
N PHE A 97 -18.03 22.50 0.41
CA PHE A 97 -17.33 21.39 -0.21
C PHE A 97 -17.61 20.09 0.54
N LYS A 98 -17.42 18.95 -0.10
CA LYS A 98 -17.56 17.63 0.50
C LYS A 98 -16.21 17.13 1.04
N ILE A 99 -16.24 16.50 2.21
CA ILE A 99 -15.06 15.94 2.85
C ILE A 99 -15.11 14.42 2.76
N ILE A 100 -14.12 13.85 2.12
CA ILE A 100 -13.94 12.40 1.99
C ILE A 100 -12.69 11.98 2.76
N ALA A 101 -12.72 10.83 3.41
CA ALA A 101 -11.54 10.24 4.01
C ALA A 101 -11.29 8.83 3.46
N THR A 102 -10.02 8.47 3.22
CA THR A 102 -9.61 7.08 3.00
C THR A 102 -8.93 6.54 4.25
N ALA A 103 -9.46 5.44 4.80
CA ALA A 103 -8.92 4.78 5.98
C ALA A 103 -7.77 3.82 5.61
N HIS A 104 -6.55 4.36 5.49
CA HIS A 104 -5.34 3.55 5.27
C HIS A 104 -4.86 2.78 6.51
N MET A 105 -5.44 3.04 7.67
CA MET A 105 -5.14 2.42 8.96
C MET A 105 -6.42 2.06 9.72
N ASN A 106 -6.30 1.62 10.96
CA ASN A 106 -7.44 1.29 11.79
C ASN A 106 -8.42 2.47 11.93
N PHE A 107 -9.71 2.14 11.90
CA PHE A 107 -10.80 3.09 12.04
C PHE A 107 -10.79 3.74 13.44
N LYS A 108 -10.88 5.07 13.48
CA LYS A 108 -11.06 5.85 14.71
C LYS A 108 -12.25 6.79 14.57
N LYS A 109 -13.35 6.49 15.25
CA LYS A 109 -14.63 7.22 15.19
C LYS A 109 -14.49 8.74 15.38
N SER A 110 -13.72 9.17 16.39
CA SER A 110 -13.57 10.58 16.75
C SER A 110 -12.95 11.46 15.66
N ILE A 111 -12.28 10.84 14.68
CA ILE A 111 -11.52 11.54 13.64
C ILE A 111 -12.37 11.81 12.40
N LEU A 112 -13.36 10.97 12.17
CA LEU A 112 -14.12 10.95 10.93
C LEU A 112 -15.49 11.62 11.05
N LYS A 113 -15.84 12.17 12.22
CA LYS A 113 -17.13 12.81 12.48
C LYS A 113 -17.46 13.98 11.56
N ASN A 114 -16.44 14.63 10.99
CA ASN A 114 -16.61 15.77 10.08
C ASN A 114 -16.63 15.36 8.61
N CYS A 115 -16.42 14.09 8.28
CA CYS A 115 -16.37 13.64 6.89
C CYS A 115 -17.79 13.31 6.39
N ASP A 116 -18.09 13.71 5.15
CA ASP A 116 -19.32 13.35 4.45
C ASP A 116 -19.27 11.91 3.93
N ALA A 117 -18.08 11.44 3.58
CA ALA A 117 -17.86 10.08 3.11
C ALA A 117 -16.57 9.45 3.65
N LEU A 118 -16.60 8.12 3.76
CA LEU A 118 -15.46 7.29 4.17
C LEU A 118 -15.27 6.14 3.19
N ILE A 119 -14.03 6.02 2.70
CA ILE A 119 -13.58 4.89 1.89
C ILE A 119 -12.75 3.96 2.76
N VAL A 120 -13.11 2.69 2.80
CA VAL A 120 -12.42 1.62 3.55
C VAL A 120 -11.99 0.50 2.62
N SER A 121 -10.90 -0.19 2.96
CA SER A 121 -10.26 -1.18 2.08
C SER A 121 -10.52 -2.65 2.45
N ASN A 122 -11.16 -2.91 3.58
CA ASN A 122 -11.45 -4.28 4.02
C ASN A 122 -12.78 -4.40 4.78
N SER A 123 -13.28 -5.62 4.90
CA SER A 123 -14.59 -5.88 5.51
C SER A 123 -14.62 -5.59 7.02
N THR A 124 -13.49 -5.71 7.71
CA THR A 124 -13.43 -5.39 9.14
C THR A 124 -13.58 -3.89 9.36
N GLN A 125 -12.87 -3.07 8.59
CA GLN A 125 -13.05 -1.61 8.61
C GLN A 125 -14.49 -1.23 8.23
N PHE A 126 -15.07 -1.88 7.21
CA PHE A 126 -16.45 -1.64 6.77
C PHE A 126 -17.44 -1.91 7.90
N LYS A 127 -17.37 -3.07 8.54
CA LYS A 127 -18.21 -3.44 9.67
C LYS A 127 -18.08 -2.47 10.86
N GLN A 128 -16.85 -2.04 11.17
CA GLN A 128 -16.60 -1.07 12.23
C GLN A 128 -17.17 0.31 11.88
N ALA A 129 -17.01 0.74 10.61
CA ALA A 129 -17.53 2.01 10.14
C ALA A 129 -19.07 2.03 10.11
N THR A 130 -19.72 0.98 9.64
CA THR A 130 -21.19 0.87 9.62
C THR A 130 -21.82 1.14 10.99
N LYS A 131 -21.16 0.73 12.08
CA LYS A 131 -21.64 0.97 13.44
C LYS A 131 -21.42 2.39 13.96
N ASN A 132 -20.47 3.12 13.39
CA ASN A 132 -19.89 4.30 14.03
C ASN A 132 -19.79 5.55 13.13
N PHE A 133 -20.00 5.42 11.84
CA PHE A 133 -19.90 6.50 10.87
C PHE A 133 -21.29 6.85 10.33
N LYS A 134 -21.59 8.16 10.29
CA LYS A 134 -22.93 8.65 9.89
C LYS A 134 -23.00 9.11 8.43
N GLY A 135 -21.85 9.30 7.76
CA GLY A 135 -21.78 9.71 6.36
C GLY A 135 -21.89 8.54 5.39
N ALA A 136 -21.70 8.81 4.10
CA ALA A 136 -21.69 7.80 3.06
C ALA A 136 -20.48 6.86 3.23
N LEU A 137 -20.69 5.54 3.19
CA LEU A 137 -19.66 4.53 3.42
C LEU A 137 -19.43 3.70 2.16
N PHE A 138 -18.19 3.72 1.68
CA PHE A 138 -17.77 3.00 0.49
C PHE A 138 -16.69 1.98 0.84
N LYS A 139 -16.77 0.78 0.25
CA LYS A 139 -15.73 -0.22 0.33
C LYS A 139 -15.06 -0.35 -1.03
N SER A 140 -13.81 0.11 -1.13
CA SER A 140 -13.00 -0.01 -2.32
C SER A 140 -11.67 -0.67 -1.98
N TYR A 141 -11.31 -1.72 -2.73
CA TYR A 141 -9.98 -2.31 -2.60
C TYR A 141 -8.93 -1.34 -3.10
N LEU A 142 -7.76 -1.37 -2.46
CA LEU A 142 -6.62 -0.60 -2.92
C LEU A 142 -5.96 -1.34 -4.09
N TRP A 143 -5.09 -0.65 -4.79
CA TRP A 143 -4.36 -1.17 -5.95
C TRP A 143 -2.86 -1.06 -5.75
N THR A 144 -2.11 -1.63 -6.67
CA THR A 144 -0.68 -1.38 -6.79
C THR A 144 -0.31 -1.24 -8.26
N ARG A 145 0.52 -0.24 -8.56
CA ARG A 145 1.09 0.03 -9.88
C ARG A 145 2.57 -0.32 -9.84
N LEU A 146 2.96 -1.32 -10.59
CA LEU A 146 4.33 -1.81 -10.64
C LEU A 146 5.14 -1.05 -11.69
N LYS A 147 6.44 -0.87 -11.43
CA LYS A 147 7.38 -0.33 -12.40
C LYS A 147 7.76 -1.42 -13.41
N PRO A 148 8.18 -1.05 -14.64
CA PRO A 148 8.73 -2.02 -15.59
C PRO A 148 9.94 -2.77 -15.02
N ILE A 149 10.09 -4.03 -15.44
CA ILE A 149 11.28 -4.83 -15.14
C ILE A 149 12.44 -4.27 -15.96
N THR A 150 13.55 -3.95 -15.30
CA THR A 150 14.78 -3.42 -15.94
C THR A 150 15.98 -4.33 -15.79
N LYS A 151 15.90 -5.35 -14.91
CA LYS A 151 16.94 -6.37 -14.69
C LYS A 151 16.32 -7.75 -14.74
N ASN A 152 16.93 -8.67 -15.46
CA ASN A 152 16.45 -10.03 -15.52
C ASN A 152 16.90 -10.87 -14.29
N LYS A 153 16.30 -12.04 -14.15
CA LYS A 153 16.54 -12.94 -13.03
C LYS A 153 17.99 -13.44 -12.94
N THR A 154 18.62 -13.69 -14.09
CA THR A 154 20.00 -14.21 -14.18
C THR A 154 21.01 -13.15 -13.73
N GLU A 155 20.82 -11.90 -14.21
CA GLU A 155 21.64 -10.75 -13.80
C GLU A 155 21.57 -10.53 -12.30
N LEU A 156 20.36 -10.51 -11.72
CA LEU A 156 20.20 -10.30 -10.29
C LEU A 156 20.76 -11.45 -9.44
N LYS A 157 20.64 -12.71 -9.89
CA LYS A 157 21.30 -13.83 -9.21
C LYS A 157 22.81 -13.67 -9.19
N LYS A 158 23.42 -13.23 -10.30
CA LYS A 158 24.86 -12.96 -10.41
C LYS A 158 25.29 -11.81 -9.49
N GLU A 159 24.61 -10.67 -9.54
CA GLU A 159 24.89 -9.49 -8.69
C GLU A 159 24.83 -9.83 -7.19
N LEU A 160 23.83 -10.60 -6.80
CA LEU A 160 23.58 -10.99 -5.41
C LEU A 160 24.35 -12.26 -4.99
N LYS A 161 25.20 -12.80 -5.88
CA LYS A 161 25.95 -14.05 -5.65
C LYS A 161 25.06 -15.23 -5.22
N ILE A 162 23.82 -15.29 -5.76
CA ILE A 162 22.88 -16.38 -5.51
C ILE A 162 23.21 -17.55 -6.44
N PRO A 163 23.45 -18.76 -5.91
CA PRO A 163 23.70 -19.94 -6.73
C PRO A 163 22.58 -20.17 -7.74
N LYS A 164 22.92 -20.47 -9.01
CA LYS A 164 21.98 -20.59 -10.11
C LYS A 164 20.81 -21.55 -9.82
N LYS A 165 21.11 -22.66 -9.12
CA LYS A 165 20.13 -23.70 -8.76
C LYS A 165 19.25 -23.34 -7.55
N ASN A 166 19.61 -22.28 -6.79
CA ASN A 166 18.85 -21.95 -5.59
C ASN A 166 17.45 -21.40 -5.91
N ILE A 167 16.48 -21.90 -5.17
CA ILE A 167 15.15 -21.36 -5.06
C ILE A 167 15.23 -20.07 -4.24
N VAL A 168 14.66 -18.98 -4.74
CA VAL A 168 14.67 -17.69 -4.07
C VAL A 168 13.32 -17.44 -3.39
N PHE A 169 13.33 -17.51 -2.06
CA PHE A 169 12.22 -17.05 -1.23
C PHE A 169 12.41 -15.57 -0.95
N GLY A 170 11.42 -14.76 -1.27
CA GLY A 170 11.54 -13.31 -1.17
C GLY A 170 10.45 -12.65 -0.33
N SER A 171 10.82 -11.60 0.40
CA SER A 171 9.88 -10.73 1.09
C SER A 171 10.30 -9.28 0.97
N ILE A 172 9.34 -8.38 0.74
CA ILE A 172 9.55 -6.95 0.62
C ILE A 172 8.70 -6.21 1.64
N GLY A 173 9.33 -5.28 2.39
CA GLY A 173 8.64 -4.47 3.37
C GLY A 173 9.60 -3.78 4.33
N ARG A 174 9.11 -2.92 5.20
CA ARG A 174 9.94 -2.32 6.27
C ARG A 174 10.31 -3.39 7.29
N PHE A 175 11.53 -3.37 7.79
CA PHE A 175 11.96 -4.20 8.91
C PHE A 175 11.39 -3.65 10.22
N HIS A 176 10.11 -3.87 10.40
CA HIS A 176 9.32 -3.45 11.55
C HIS A 176 8.58 -4.67 12.12
N PRO A 177 8.37 -4.79 13.43
CA PRO A 177 7.69 -5.94 14.05
C PRO A 177 6.36 -6.31 13.39
N GLN A 178 5.63 -5.31 12.87
CA GLN A 178 4.40 -5.51 12.12
C GLN A 178 4.56 -6.48 10.93
N LYS A 179 5.71 -6.40 10.21
CA LYS A 179 5.95 -7.18 8.98
C LYS A 179 6.43 -8.60 9.23
N GLY A 180 6.85 -8.91 10.47
CA GLY A 180 7.20 -10.26 10.88
C GLY A 180 8.45 -10.85 10.22
N PHE A 181 9.43 -10.04 9.81
CA PHE A 181 10.69 -10.54 9.26
C PHE A 181 11.48 -11.39 10.25
N ASP A 182 11.34 -11.14 11.54
CA ASP A 182 11.86 -11.98 12.61
C ASP A 182 11.27 -13.40 12.58
N LEU A 183 9.97 -13.52 12.30
CA LEU A 183 9.29 -14.81 12.17
C LEU A 183 9.73 -15.55 10.90
N ILE A 184 9.88 -14.84 9.78
CA ILE A 184 10.40 -15.43 8.53
C ILE A 184 11.79 -15.98 8.74
N LEU A 185 12.70 -15.18 9.32
CA LEU A 185 14.07 -15.59 9.64
C LEU A 185 14.11 -16.82 10.55
N LYS A 186 13.35 -16.78 11.66
CA LYS A 186 13.30 -17.89 12.62
C LYS A 186 12.88 -19.19 11.92
N LYS A 187 11.77 -19.15 11.16
CA LYS A 187 11.22 -20.34 10.51
C LYS A 187 12.11 -20.84 9.37
N PHE A 188 12.69 -19.96 8.57
CA PHE A 188 13.62 -20.33 7.50
C PHE A 188 14.88 -21.01 8.05
N LYS A 189 15.46 -20.50 9.15
CA LYS A 189 16.60 -21.11 9.83
C LYS A 189 16.28 -22.52 10.38
N GLN A 190 15.10 -22.66 10.99
CA GLN A 190 14.65 -23.96 11.53
C GLN A 190 14.43 -25.01 10.45
N GLU A 191 13.84 -24.63 9.32
CA GLU A 191 13.58 -25.54 8.21
C GLU A 191 14.82 -25.82 7.36
N SER A 192 15.74 -24.84 7.30
CA SER A 192 17.04 -24.92 6.58
C SER A 192 16.96 -25.63 5.22
N PRO A 193 16.09 -25.16 4.28
CA PRO A 193 15.87 -25.87 3.02
C PRO A 193 17.14 -25.85 2.15
N LYS A 194 17.51 -27.02 1.61
CA LYS A 194 18.66 -27.15 0.70
C LYS A 194 18.42 -26.35 -0.59
N ASN A 195 19.51 -25.89 -1.21
CA ASN A 195 19.48 -25.15 -2.49
C ASN A 195 18.47 -24.01 -2.48
N SER A 196 18.42 -23.23 -1.41
CA SER A 196 17.52 -22.11 -1.25
C SER A 196 18.24 -20.86 -0.76
N THR A 197 17.71 -19.70 -1.12
CA THR A 197 18.15 -18.39 -0.64
C THR A 197 16.93 -17.63 -0.14
N LEU A 198 17.04 -17.05 1.05
CA LEU A 198 16.06 -16.10 1.57
C LEU A 198 16.54 -14.69 1.29
N LEU A 199 15.74 -13.91 0.55
CA LEU A 199 16.02 -12.52 0.22
C LEU A 199 14.98 -11.61 0.88
N LEU A 200 15.41 -10.78 1.82
CA LEU A 200 14.57 -9.84 2.55
C LEU A 200 14.96 -8.42 2.19
N ILE A 201 13.99 -7.60 1.78
CA ILE A 201 14.22 -6.27 1.20
C ILE A 201 13.42 -5.20 1.94
N GLY A 202 14.10 -4.12 2.35
CA GLY A 202 13.46 -2.95 2.95
C GLY A 202 14.34 -2.18 3.92
N ASN A 203 13.83 -1.04 4.40
CA ASN A 203 14.52 -0.21 5.39
C ASN A 203 14.48 -0.82 6.79
N GLY A 204 15.52 -0.57 7.60
CA GLY A 204 15.64 -1.04 8.97
C GLY A 204 16.23 -2.46 9.07
N HIS A 205 16.90 -2.92 8.01
CA HIS A 205 17.51 -4.27 7.96
C HIS A 205 18.79 -4.37 8.80
N GLU A 206 19.39 -3.26 9.15
CA GLU A 206 20.67 -3.17 9.85
C GLU A 206 20.63 -3.91 11.18
N GLU A 207 19.53 -3.79 11.92
CA GLU A 207 19.30 -4.50 13.20
C GLU A 207 19.30 -6.03 13.05
N PHE A 208 19.12 -6.55 11.83
CA PHE A 208 19.07 -7.96 11.54
C PHE A 208 20.43 -8.52 11.08
N ASN A 209 21.42 -7.68 10.74
CA ASN A 209 22.71 -8.11 10.20
C ASN A 209 23.41 -9.12 11.14
N ASN A 210 23.45 -8.85 12.44
CA ASN A 210 24.05 -9.75 13.43
C ASN A 210 23.31 -11.10 13.52
N LYS A 211 21.99 -11.10 13.25
CA LYS A 211 21.17 -12.33 13.30
C LYS A 211 21.43 -13.27 12.14
N ILE A 212 22.03 -12.79 11.05
CA ILE A 212 22.27 -13.59 9.84
C ILE A 212 23.76 -13.85 9.55
N LYS A 213 24.67 -13.29 10.33
CA LYS A 213 26.13 -13.31 10.09
C LYS A 213 26.67 -14.69 9.67
N ASN A 214 26.14 -15.78 10.23
CA ASN A 214 26.57 -17.15 9.94
C ASN A 214 25.76 -17.87 8.86
N TYR A 215 24.87 -17.16 8.14
CA TYR A 215 23.97 -17.76 7.14
C TYR A 215 24.26 -17.21 5.74
N LYS A 216 25.06 -17.95 4.96
CA LYS A 216 25.42 -17.56 3.57
C LYS A 216 24.24 -17.54 2.60
N ASN A 217 23.15 -18.21 2.94
CA ASN A 217 21.93 -18.29 2.11
C ASN A 217 20.81 -17.32 2.54
N ILE A 218 21.12 -16.34 3.39
CA ILE A 218 20.20 -15.26 3.77
C ILE A 218 20.81 -13.93 3.36
N ILE A 219 20.07 -13.17 2.54
CA ILE A 219 20.50 -11.86 2.02
C ILE A 219 19.53 -10.80 2.51
N LEU A 220 20.06 -9.74 3.11
CA LEU A 220 19.30 -8.55 3.49
C LEU A 220 19.68 -7.42 2.53
N LEU A 221 18.66 -6.77 1.96
CA LEU A 221 18.84 -5.56 1.16
C LEU A 221 18.06 -4.42 1.79
N GLY A 222 18.63 -3.23 1.69
CA GLY A 222 18.00 -1.99 2.11
C GLY A 222 16.81 -1.60 1.21
N HIS A 223 16.52 -0.33 1.18
CA HIS A 223 15.46 0.22 0.34
C HIS A 223 15.77 0.05 -1.15
N ILE A 224 14.80 -0.43 -1.89
CA ILE A 224 14.87 -0.61 -3.36
C ILE A 224 13.77 0.20 -4.04
N ASN A 225 14.15 1.02 -5.02
CA ASN A 225 13.21 1.86 -5.76
C ASN A 225 12.35 1.08 -6.77
N ASN A 226 12.92 0.04 -7.40
CA ASN A 226 12.20 -0.82 -8.36
C ASN A 226 12.06 -2.23 -7.82
N THR A 227 10.99 -2.46 -7.06
CA THR A 227 10.68 -3.76 -6.48
C THR A 227 10.30 -4.82 -7.52
N SER A 228 9.87 -4.41 -8.73
CA SER A 228 9.47 -5.33 -9.80
C SER A 228 10.60 -6.27 -10.20
N ASN A 229 11.84 -5.77 -10.26
CA ASN A 229 13.01 -6.58 -10.55
C ASN A 229 13.15 -7.76 -9.56
N TYR A 230 12.89 -7.49 -8.28
CA TYR A 230 13.03 -8.48 -7.22
C TYR A 230 11.83 -9.44 -7.14
N TYR A 231 10.62 -8.96 -7.39
CA TYR A 231 9.49 -9.88 -7.57
C TYR A 231 9.72 -10.83 -8.76
N ASN A 232 10.35 -10.33 -9.84
CA ASN A 232 10.74 -11.17 -10.97
C ASN A 232 11.83 -12.20 -10.60
N LEU A 233 12.72 -11.86 -9.65
CA LEU A 233 13.77 -12.75 -9.14
C LEU A 233 13.19 -13.87 -8.26
N PHE A 234 12.16 -13.59 -7.47
CA PHE A 234 11.59 -14.54 -6.52
C PHE A 234 10.97 -15.75 -7.22
N ASP A 235 11.13 -16.91 -6.59
CA ASP A 235 10.40 -18.13 -6.91
C ASP A 235 9.16 -18.29 -6.04
N VAL A 236 9.24 -17.82 -4.78
CA VAL A 236 8.16 -17.83 -3.80
C VAL A 236 8.16 -16.52 -3.01
N ALA A 237 7.02 -15.89 -2.86
CA ALA A 237 6.86 -14.72 -2.01
C ALA A 237 6.41 -15.11 -0.59
N VAL A 238 7.02 -14.51 0.45
CA VAL A 238 6.79 -14.87 1.85
C VAL A 238 6.37 -13.63 2.65
N PHE A 239 5.24 -13.68 3.32
CA PHE A 239 4.71 -12.59 4.13
C PHE A 239 4.24 -13.10 5.48
N ALA A 240 4.90 -12.69 6.57
CA ALA A 240 4.57 -13.06 7.94
C ALA A 240 4.01 -11.89 8.76
N SER A 241 3.35 -10.95 8.12
CA SER A 241 2.82 -9.76 8.78
C SER A 241 1.90 -10.14 9.94
N ARG A 242 2.13 -9.54 11.10
CA ARG A 242 1.27 -9.71 12.28
C ARG A 242 -0.07 -9.03 12.08
N TRP A 243 -0.06 -7.91 11.37
CA TRP A 243 -1.28 -7.20 10.95
C TRP A 243 -1.01 -6.31 9.74
N GLU A 244 -2.03 -6.11 8.92
CA GLU A 244 -2.06 -5.20 7.77
C GLU A 244 -3.47 -4.66 7.60
N THR A 245 -3.59 -3.48 7.02
CA THR A 245 -4.90 -2.96 6.61
C THR A 245 -5.32 -3.48 5.25
N PHE A 246 -4.37 -3.78 4.37
CA PHE A 246 -4.65 -4.29 3.02
C PHE A 246 -3.66 -5.36 2.58
N GLY A 247 -2.35 -5.07 2.56
CA GLY A 247 -1.31 -5.98 2.11
C GLY A 247 -0.88 -5.75 0.67
N PHE A 248 -0.41 -4.54 0.36
CA PHE A 248 0.05 -4.17 -0.99
C PHE A 248 1.07 -5.16 -1.57
N THR A 249 2.05 -5.56 -0.78
CA THR A 249 3.12 -6.47 -1.21
C THR A 249 2.61 -7.84 -1.64
N LEU A 250 1.49 -8.28 -1.07
CA LEU A 250 0.85 -9.54 -1.46
C LEU A 250 0.18 -9.39 -2.83
N VAL A 251 -0.51 -8.28 -3.09
CA VAL A 251 -1.09 -7.99 -4.41
C VAL A 251 0.02 -7.83 -5.46
N GLU A 252 1.13 -7.20 -5.13
CA GLU A 252 2.31 -7.11 -6.00
C GLU A 252 2.83 -8.50 -6.37
N ALA A 253 2.99 -9.41 -5.40
CA ALA A 253 3.43 -10.78 -5.66
C ALA A 253 2.45 -11.57 -6.56
N MET A 254 1.14 -11.35 -6.41
CA MET A 254 0.12 -11.94 -7.28
C MET A 254 0.26 -11.51 -8.74
N GLN A 255 0.57 -10.22 -8.98
CA GLN A 255 0.80 -9.70 -10.34
C GLN A 255 2.01 -10.37 -11.01
N PHE A 256 3.00 -10.83 -10.23
CA PHE A 256 4.12 -11.65 -10.71
C PHE A 256 3.82 -13.15 -10.76
N ARG A 257 2.59 -13.56 -10.46
CA ARG A 257 2.16 -14.96 -10.44
C ARG A 257 2.99 -15.84 -9.50
N LEU A 258 3.54 -15.26 -8.43
CA LEU A 258 4.35 -15.99 -7.47
C LEU A 258 3.48 -16.88 -6.58
N PRO A 259 3.88 -18.13 -6.30
CA PRO A 259 3.36 -18.86 -5.15
C PRO A 259 3.56 -18.02 -3.88
N ILE A 260 2.56 -17.99 -3.02
CA ILE A 260 2.54 -17.11 -1.86
C ILE A 260 2.44 -17.92 -0.58
N ILE A 261 3.34 -17.65 0.36
CA ILE A 261 3.25 -18.06 1.75
C ILE A 261 2.89 -16.82 2.57
N SER A 262 1.73 -16.80 3.22
CA SER A 262 1.26 -15.61 3.94
C SER A 262 0.57 -15.93 5.24
N SER A 263 0.81 -15.10 6.27
CA SER A 263 -0.09 -15.02 7.40
C SER A 263 -1.43 -14.42 6.97
N LEU A 264 -2.52 -14.92 7.57
CA LEU A 264 -3.86 -14.37 7.36
C LEU A 264 -4.17 -13.37 8.46
N HIS A 265 -4.47 -12.14 8.07
CA HIS A 265 -4.78 -11.04 8.99
C HIS A 265 -5.96 -10.21 8.48
N MET A 266 -6.39 -9.23 9.26
CA MET A 266 -7.56 -8.39 8.99
C MET A 266 -7.60 -7.80 7.57
N GLY A 267 -6.44 -7.37 7.05
CA GLY A 267 -6.36 -6.68 5.76
C GLY A 267 -6.42 -7.61 4.54
N ASN A 268 -6.13 -8.91 4.68
CA ASN A 268 -6.09 -9.82 3.54
C ASN A 268 -7.07 -11.00 3.63
N LYS A 269 -7.45 -11.44 4.83
CA LYS A 269 -8.26 -12.65 5.04
C LYS A 269 -9.57 -12.63 4.25
N ASP A 270 -10.26 -11.49 4.23
CA ASP A 270 -11.56 -11.36 3.59
C ASP A 270 -11.48 -11.50 2.08
N TRP A 271 -10.56 -10.77 1.45
CA TRP A 271 -10.46 -10.80 0.00
C TRP A 271 -9.72 -12.06 -0.50
N ILE A 272 -8.79 -12.63 0.26
CA ILE A 272 -8.22 -13.95 -0.02
C ILE A 272 -9.34 -14.98 -0.08
N LYS A 273 -10.25 -15.00 0.91
CA LYS A 273 -11.40 -15.92 0.94
C LYS A 273 -12.39 -15.62 -0.19
N LYS A 274 -12.77 -14.34 -0.36
CA LYS A 274 -13.77 -13.90 -1.35
C LYS A 274 -13.35 -14.26 -2.78
N PHE A 275 -12.10 -14.02 -3.13
CA PHE A 275 -11.57 -14.27 -4.48
C PHE A 275 -10.86 -15.62 -4.60
N LYS A 276 -11.01 -16.50 -3.60
CA LYS A 276 -10.42 -17.86 -3.58
C LYS A 276 -8.92 -17.86 -3.90
N ILE A 277 -8.18 -16.86 -3.38
CA ILE A 277 -6.75 -16.72 -3.64
C ILE A 277 -5.97 -17.86 -2.98
N LYS A 278 -5.22 -18.60 -3.78
CA LYS A 278 -4.36 -19.70 -3.31
C LYS A 278 -3.15 -19.13 -2.53
N VAL A 279 -3.12 -19.33 -1.22
CA VAL A 279 -1.97 -19.00 -0.37
C VAL A 279 -1.66 -20.17 0.57
N CYS A 280 -0.37 -20.43 0.79
CA CYS A 280 0.08 -21.30 1.88
C CYS A 280 0.05 -20.51 3.19
N ASN A 281 -0.61 -21.02 4.22
CA ASN A 281 -0.68 -20.32 5.49
C ASN A 281 0.66 -20.37 6.22
N PHE A 282 1.27 -19.21 6.45
CA PHE A 282 2.55 -19.08 7.15
C PHE A 282 2.52 -19.71 8.56
N ASN A 283 1.40 -19.67 9.25
CA ASN A 283 1.26 -20.14 10.63
C ASN A 283 0.97 -21.64 10.75
N GLN A 284 0.93 -22.39 9.64
CA GLN A 284 0.74 -23.84 9.72
C GLN A 284 1.93 -24.54 10.38
N LYS A 285 1.67 -25.69 11.02
CA LYS A 285 2.69 -26.50 11.71
C LYS A 285 3.66 -27.18 10.73
N GLN A 286 3.21 -27.48 9.52
CA GLN A 286 4.03 -28.12 8.49
C GLN A 286 5.16 -27.23 7.99
N LYS A 287 6.23 -27.85 7.46
CA LYS A 287 7.31 -27.13 6.82
C LYS A 287 6.81 -26.37 5.60
N ILE A 288 7.09 -25.06 5.52
CA ILE A 288 6.58 -24.19 4.46
C ILE A 288 7.62 -23.84 3.39
N PHE A 289 8.91 -23.96 3.72
CA PHE A 289 10.00 -23.71 2.78
C PHE A 289 10.43 -24.97 1.98
N HIS A 290 9.71 -26.08 2.17
CA HIS A 290 9.90 -27.32 1.38
C HIS A 290 8.92 -27.34 0.21
N THR A 291 9.31 -26.78 -0.90
CA THR A 291 8.49 -26.77 -2.12
C THR A 291 9.10 -27.69 -3.17
N LYS A 292 8.51 -28.87 -3.35
CA LYS A 292 8.98 -29.83 -4.35
C LYS A 292 8.65 -29.40 -5.79
N ASN A 293 7.55 -28.67 -6.02
CA ASN A 293 7.13 -28.22 -7.35
C ASN A 293 6.67 -26.76 -7.27
N ILE A 294 7.59 -25.82 -7.53
CA ILE A 294 7.28 -24.38 -7.59
C ILE A 294 6.80 -24.06 -9.00
N THR A 295 5.52 -23.83 -9.14
CA THR A 295 4.91 -23.38 -10.39
C THR A 295 4.31 -22.00 -10.24
N LYS A 296 4.34 -21.21 -11.31
CA LYS A 296 3.64 -19.93 -11.35
C LYS A 296 2.14 -20.12 -11.12
N VAL A 297 1.51 -19.25 -10.35
CA VAL A 297 0.10 -19.31 -9.99
C VAL A 297 -0.67 -18.22 -10.76
N LYS A 298 -1.71 -18.59 -11.47
CA LYS A 298 -2.60 -17.60 -12.09
C LYS A 298 -3.55 -17.04 -11.03
N TYR A 299 -3.50 -15.74 -10.79
CA TYR A 299 -4.41 -15.01 -9.92
C TYR A 299 -5.29 -14.09 -10.74
N ASP A 300 -6.56 -13.98 -10.38
CA ASP A 300 -7.39 -12.88 -10.86
C ASP A 300 -7.08 -11.63 -10.02
N THR A 301 -6.38 -10.69 -10.62
CA THR A 301 -6.01 -9.42 -10.01
C THR A 301 -6.84 -8.24 -10.54
N SER A 302 -7.87 -8.49 -11.35
CA SER A 302 -8.74 -7.47 -11.95
C SER A 302 -9.35 -6.53 -10.90
N VAL A 303 -9.77 -7.09 -9.77
CA VAL A 303 -10.33 -6.33 -8.64
C VAL A 303 -9.35 -5.34 -7.98
N PHE A 304 -8.07 -5.40 -8.31
CA PHE A 304 -7.01 -4.50 -7.86
C PHE A 304 -6.44 -3.67 -9.02
N ASN A 305 -7.17 -3.61 -10.15
CA ASN A 305 -6.73 -2.85 -11.31
C ASN A 305 -6.67 -1.36 -10.97
N TYR A 306 -5.54 -0.74 -11.30
CA TYR A 306 -5.26 0.67 -11.01
C TYR A 306 -6.30 1.61 -11.65
N HIS A 307 -6.55 1.45 -12.95
CA HIS A 307 -7.46 2.34 -13.68
C HIS A 307 -8.89 2.23 -13.18
N ASP A 308 -9.39 1.01 -12.99
CA ASP A 308 -10.76 0.76 -12.52
C ASP A 308 -10.98 1.31 -11.12
N LYS A 309 -9.98 1.14 -10.23
CA LYS A 309 -10.07 1.65 -8.86
C LYS A 309 -9.98 3.17 -8.76
N CYS A 310 -9.13 3.80 -9.55
CA CYS A 310 -9.08 5.26 -9.63
C CYS A 310 -10.37 5.84 -10.22
N ALA A 311 -10.94 5.19 -11.25
CA ALA A 311 -12.24 5.53 -11.80
C ALA A 311 -13.35 5.39 -10.75
N GLU A 312 -13.39 4.27 -10.00
CA GLU A 312 -14.35 4.05 -8.91
C GLU A 312 -14.31 5.19 -7.87
N ILE A 313 -13.11 5.61 -7.44
CA ILE A 313 -12.96 6.74 -6.51
C ILE A 313 -13.46 8.04 -7.14
N SER A 314 -13.22 8.25 -8.41
CA SER A 314 -13.68 9.44 -9.14
C SER A 314 -15.20 9.49 -9.27
N GLU A 315 -15.84 8.34 -9.45
CA GLU A 315 -17.32 8.23 -9.46
C GLU A 315 -17.91 8.49 -8.06
N ILE A 316 -17.25 8.09 -7.00
CA ILE A 316 -17.65 8.43 -5.63
C ILE A 316 -17.71 9.97 -5.47
N TYR A 317 -16.73 10.69 -6.00
CA TYR A 317 -16.74 12.17 -5.93
C TYR A 317 -17.92 12.78 -6.68
N LYS A 318 -18.18 12.32 -7.90
CA LYS A 318 -19.31 12.79 -8.69
C LYS A 318 -20.65 12.53 -7.99
N SER A 319 -20.81 11.33 -7.43
CA SER A 319 -22.00 10.94 -6.67
C SER A 319 -22.23 11.85 -5.47
N LEU A 320 -21.19 12.20 -4.71
CA LEU A 320 -21.30 13.10 -3.55
C LEU A 320 -21.64 14.54 -3.92
N LEU A 321 -21.31 14.95 -5.14
CA LEU A 321 -21.67 16.26 -5.70
C LEU A 321 -23.04 16.26 -6.43
N GLY A 322 -23.77 15.14 -6.44
CA GLY A 322 -25.04 14.99 -7.12
C GLY A 322 -24.94 14.96 -8.66
N ILE A 323 -23.75 14.70 -9.20
CA ILE A 323 -23.53 14.60 -10.65
C ILE A 323 -23.89 13.19 -11.09
N LYS A 324 -24.92 13.05 -11.93
CA LYS A 324 -25.36 11.75 -12.45
C LYS A 324 -24.32 11.19 -13.43
N LYS A 325 -24.23 9.85 -13.48
CA LYS A 325 -23.55 9.15 -14.58
C LYS A 325 -24.31 9.44 -15.88
N ASN A 326 -23.62 10.00 -16.86
CA ASN A 326 -24.08 9.97 -18.23
C ASN A 326 -23.90 8.57 -18.80
#